data_23ce79805e143f916e49d7d4e0dae641
#
_entry.id   23ce79805e143f916e49d7d4e0dae641
#
_cell.length_a   1.000
_cell.length_b   1.000
_cell.length_c   1.000
_cell.angle_alpha   90.00
_cell.angle_beta   90.00
_cell.angle_gamma   90.00
#
_symmetry.space_group_name_H-M   'P 1'
#
loop_
_entity.id
_entity.type
_entity.pdbx_description
1 polymer ?
#
loop_
_entity_poly.entity_id
_entity_poly.type
_entity_poly.pdbx_seq_one_letter_code
_entity_poly.pdbx_strand_id
1 'polypeptide(L)'
;MTASSTGHQPLPAMAEAMWPRAQLVWSPITRLHRPTLLEKSSKDALAWIDLRTMSVHVNLRRATPLMGTTAARSAGPEELVLALLAHEVGHYVLAPGDMATAARIHMRVRSALIDCDEQVGMVANLWCDLLINDELQRH
;
A
#
# COMPACT_ATOMS: atom_id res chain seq x y z
N MET A 1 4.22 0.93 41.98
CA MET A 1 3.40 0.46 40.83
C MET A 1 4.01 1.02 39.55
N THR A 2 4.84 0.23 38.88
CA THR A 2 5.47 0.61 37.62
C THR A 2 4.47 0.28 36.50
N ALA A 3 3.95 1.33 35.84
CA ALA A 3 3.16 1.16 34.63
C ALA A 3 4.06 0.54 33.56
N SER A 4 3.79 -0.71 33.20
CA SER A 4 4.39 -1.35 32.03
C SER A 4 3.97 -0.53 30.80
N SER A 5 4.86 0.31 30.33
CA SER A 5 4.79 0.90 29.00
C SER A 5 4.82 -0.27 28.01
N THR A 6 3.67 -0.61 27.47
CA THR A 6 3.57 -1.47 26.29
C THR A 6 4.27 -0.73 25.14
N GLY A 7 5.58 -1.01 25.02
CA GLY A 7 6.43 -0.40 24.01
C GLY A 7 5.97 -0.84 22.64
N HIS A 8 5.08 -0.06 22.02
CA HIS A 8 4.76 -0.24 20.61
C HIS A 8 6.04 -0.02 19.80
N GLN A 9 6.41 -1.05 19.06
CA GLN A 9 7.53 -0.97 18.12
C GLN A 9 7.28 0.20 17.14
N PRO A 10 8.27 1.04 16.85
CA PRO A 10 8.07 2.16 15.93
C PRO A 10 7.75 1.67 14.51
N LEU A 11 6.91 2.42 13.80
CA LEU A 11 6.44 2.06 12.45
C LEU A 11 7.58 1.65 11.48
N PRO A 12 8.75 2.31 11.44
CA PRO A 12 9.85 1.86 10.59
C PRO A 12 10.29 0.41 10.86
N ALA A 13 10.44 0.04 12.12
CA ALA A 13 10.85 -1.31 12.49
C ALA A 13 9.76 -2.35 12.20
N MET A 14 8.48 -1.99 12.39
CA MET A 14 7.35 -2.84 11.98
C MET A 14 7.32 -3.03 10.46
N ALA A 15 7.54 -1.97 9.68
CA ALA A 15 7.55 -2.06 8.22
C ALA A 15 8.66 -3.00 7.72
N GLU A 16 9.86 -2.92 8.31
CA GLU A 16 10.96 -3.82 7.98
C GLU A 16 10.65 -5.29 8.35
N ALA A 17 10.07 -5.50 9.54
CA ALA A 17 9.72 -6.83 10.02
C ALA A 17 8.60 -7.49 9.19
N MET A 18 7.59 -6.71 8.77
CA MET A 18 6.44 -7.21 8.01
C MET A 18 6.72 -7.32 6.50
N TRP A 19 7.77 -6.68 5.99
CA TRP A 19 8.05 -6.66 4.55
C TRP A 19 8.16 -8.05 3.89
N PRO A 20 8.91 -9.02 4.45
CA PRO A 20 8.96 -10.37 3.87
C PRO A 20 7.58 -11.05 3.83
N ARG A 21 6.77 -10.89 4.86
CA ARG A 21 5.41 -11.44 4.92
C ARG A 21 4.51 -10.80 3.85
N ALA A 22 4.59 -9.47 3.68
CA ALA A 22 3.80 -8.75 2.69
C ALA A 22 4.05 -9.25 1.27
N GLN A 23 5.28 -9.62 0.93
CA GLN A 23 5.60 -10.22 -0.36
C GLN A 23 5.06 -11.66 -0.47
N LEU A 24 5.20 -12.46 0.61
CA LEU A 24 4.76 -13.85 0.63
C LEU A 24 3.24 -14.03 0.51
N VAL A 25 2.45 -13.04 0.94
CA VAL A 25 0.98 -13.04 0.74
C VAL A 25 0.63 -13.26 -0.73
N TRP A 26 1.40 -12.66 -1.63
CA TRP A 26 1.13 -12.75 -3.07
C TRP A 26 1.81 -13.95 -3.74
N SER A 27 3.07 -14.17 -3.44
CA SER A 27 3.81 -15.26 -4.07
C SER A 27 5.16 -15.50 -3.37
N PRO A 28 5.58 -16.76 -3.22
CA PRO A 28 6.90 -17.08 -2.67
C PRO A 28 8.06 -16.64 -3.57
N ILE A 29 7.79 -16.29 -4.82
CA ILE A 29 8.81 -15.82 -5.77
C ILE A 29 8.86 -14.30 -5.90
N THR A 30 7.91 -13.55 -5.30
CA THR A 30 7.93 -12.09 -5.32
C THR A 30 9.19 -11.59 -4.62
N ARG A 31 9.94 -10.71 -5.28
CA ARG A 31 11.16 -10.08 -4.76
C ARG A 31 11.19 -8.62 -5.15
N LEU A 32 10.80 -7.78 -4.22
CA LEU A 32 10.93 -6.33 -4.32
C LEU A 32 11.99 -5.84 -3.33
N HIS A 33 12.62 -4.72 -3.64
CA HIS A 33 13.51 -4.06 -2.70
C HIS A 33 12.77 -3.63 -1.44
N ARG A 34 13.49 -3.44 -0.34
CA ARG A 34 12.90 -2.94 0.91
C ARG A 34 12.18 -1.62 0.66
N PRO A 35 11.06 -1.37 1.35
CA PRO A 35 10.33 -0.13 1.19
C PRO A 35 11.18 1.06 1.64
N THR A 36 11.05 2.17 0.91
CA THR A 36 11.65 3.45 1.29
C THR A 36 10.71 4.16 2.26
N LEU A 37 11.21 4.42 3.46
CA LEU A 37 10.46 5.10 4.51
C LEU A 37 10.74 6.60 4.45
N LEU A 38 9.72 7.41 4.23
CA LEU A 38 9.83 8.86 4.04
C LEU A 38 9.19 9.61 5.22
N GLU A 39 9.98 10.39 5.94
CA GLU A 39 9.46 11.28 6.99
C GLU A 39 8.67 12.45 6.40
N LYS A 40 9.06 12.90 5.21
CA LYS A 40 8.42 13.99 4.47
C LYS A 40 8.17 13.57 3.03
N SER A 41 6.97 13.80 2.56
CA SER A 41 6.58 13.59 1.18
C SER A 41 5.55 14.65 0.76
N SER A 42 5.63 15.09 -0.49
CA SER A 42 4.62 15.95 -1.11
C SER A 42 3.37 15.15 -1.51
N LYS A 43 3.47 13.83 -1.62
CA LYS A 43 2.33 12.97 -1.92
C LYS A 43 1.42 12.83 -0.71
N ASP A 44 0.13 13.02 -0.94
CA ASP A 44 -0.94 12.84 0.06
C ASP A 44 -1.43 11.38 0.09
N ALA A 45 -0.48 10.44 0.15
CA ALA A 45 -0.74 9.01 0.23
C ALA A 45 -0.06 8.41 1.46
N LEU A 46 -0.61 7.32 1.98
CA LEU A 46 -0.03 6.55 3.10
C LEU A 46 1.20 5.80 2.65
N ALA A 47 1.08 5.13 1.53
CA ALA A 47 2.12 4.42 0.81
C ALA A 47 1.81 4.47 -0.69
N TRP A 48 2.76 4.12 -1.52
CA TRP A 48 2.58 3.94 -2.96
C TRP A 48 3.73 3.13 -3.54
N ILE A 49 3.47 2.50 -4.67
CA ILE A 49 4.53 1.92 -5.49
C ILE A 49 4.85 2.86 -6.66
N ASP A 50 6.13 3.03 -6.97
CA ASP A 50 6.57 3.63 -8.23
C ASP A 50 6.79 2.49 -9.23
N LEU A 51 5.89 2.36 -10.20
CA LEU A 51 5.94 1.29 -11.21
C LEU A 51 7.10 1.42 -12.19
N ARG A 52 7.78 2.56 -12.25
CA ARG A 52 8.98 2.74 -13.08
C ARG A 52 10.21 2.12 -12.43
N THR A 53 10.29 2.23 -11.12
CA THR A 53 11.43 1.74 -10.33
C THR A 53 11.09 0.47 -9.55
N MET A 54 9.81 0.07 -9.54
CA MET A 54 9.28 -1.03 -8.72
C MET A 54 9.63 -0.89 -7.24
N SER A 55 9.59 0.35 -6.76
CA SER A 55 9.92 0.70 -5.38
C SER A 55 8.68 1.10 -4.60
N VAL A 56 8.48 0.47 -3.44
CA VAL A 56 7.42 0.83 -2.49
C VAL A 56 7.92 1.95 -1.58
N HIS A 57 7.10 2.95 -1.38
CA HIS A 57 7.36 4.08 -0.50
C HIS A 57 6.29 4.15 0.59
N VAL A 58 6.68 4.43 1.82
CA VAL A 58 5.78 4.64 2.95
C VAL A 58 5.98 6.04 3.51
N ASN A 59 4.90 6.79 3.58
CA ASN A 59 4.89 8.13 4.17
C ASN A 59 4.65 8.02 5.68
N LEU A 60 5.72 8.09 6.47
CA LEU A 60 5.66 7.92 7.92
C LEU A 60 4.75 8.96 8.59
N ARG A 61 4.75 10.19 8.10
CA ARG A 61 3.91 11.25 8.63
C ARG A 61 2.41 10.93 8.51
N ARG A 62 2.02 10.27 7.42
CA ARG A 62 0.63 9.88 7.16
C ARG A 62 0.28 8.54 7.79
N ALA A 63 1.21 7.60 7.79
CA ALA A 63 0.98 6.25 8.28
C ALA A 63 1.04 6.14 9.82
N THR A 64 1.89 6.92 10.50
CA THR A 64 2.01 6.86 11.97
C THR A 64 0.69 7.10 12.71
N PRO A 65 -0.17 8.07 12.35
CA PRO A 65 -1.45 8.26 13.03
C PRO A 65 -2.39 7.05 12.93
N LEU A 66 -2.25 6.21 11.90
CA LEU A 66 -3.08 5.00 11.76
C LEU A 66 -2.85 4.00 12.89
N MET A 67 -1.65 4.00 13.49
CA MET A 67 -1.32 3.11 14.61
C MET A 67 -2.15 3.38 15.85
N GLY A 68 -2.74 4.58 15.98
CA GLY A 68 -3.65 4.95 17.06
C GLY A 68 -5.13 4.72 16.76
N THR A 69 -5.48 4.24 15.58
CA THR A 69 -6.87 4.06 15.16
C THR A 69 -7.54 2.85 15.83
N THR A 70 -8.88 2.79 15.75
CA THR A 70 -9.65 1.63 16.20
C THR A 70 -9.26 0.37 15.43
N ALA A 71 -8.98 0.48 14.12
CA ALA A 71 -8.54 -0.63 13.31
C ALA A 71 -7.21 -1.22 13.82
N ALA A 72 -6.21 -0.37 14.14
CA ALA A 72 -4.95 -0.82 14.71
C ALA A 72 -5.12 -1.45 16.10
N ARG A 73 -6.06 -0.94 16.91
CA ARG A 73 -6.37 -1.54 18.22
C ARG A 73 -7.08 -2.88 18.11
N SER A 74 -7.90 -3.08 17.10
CA SER A 74 -8.66 -4.31 16.88
C SER A 74 -7.83 -5.41 16.24
N ALA A 75 -7.12 -5.12 15.17
CA ALA A 75 -6.33 -6.09 14.42
C ALA A 75 -4.87 -6.21 14.90
N GLY A 76 -4.38 -5.18 15.60
CA GLY A 76 -2.97 -5.03 15.94
C GLY A 76 -2.22 -4.14 14.94
N PRO A 77 -1.25 -3.35 15.42
CA PRO A 77 -0.49 -2.43 14.55
C PRO A 77 0.34 -3.17 13.49
N GLU A 78 0.88 -4.33 13.81
CA GLU A 78 1.66 -5.14 12.86
C GLU A 78 0.80 -5.66 11.71
N GLU A 79 -0.41 -6.13 11.99
CA GLU A 79 -1.34 -6.60 10.95
C GLU A 79 -1.81 -5.44 10.05
N LEU A 80 -1.97 -4.24 10.60
CA LEU A 80 -2.30 -3.06 9.81
C LEU A 80 -1.15 -2.67 8.88
N VAL A 81 0.09 -2.71 9.38
CA VAL A 81 1.30 -2.46 8.57
C VAL A 81 1.46 -3.54 7.50
N LEU A 82 1.23 -4.80 7.86
CA LEU A 82 1.25 -5.92 6.90
C LEU A 82 0.23 -5.70 5.78
N ALA A 83 -1.01 -5.36 6.12
CA ALA A 83 -2.06 -5.10 5.14
C ALA A 83 -1.71 -3.94 4.20
N LEU A 84 -1.17 -2.84 4.75
CA LEU A 84 -0.72 -1.70 3.96
C LEU A 84 0.38 -2.10 2.97
N LEU A 85 1.41 -2.79 3.43
CA LEU A 85 2.52 -3.22 2.58
C LEU A 85 2.09 -4.27 1.56
N ALA A 86 1.24 -5.23 1.94
CA ALA A 86 0.70 -6.23 1.02
C ALA A 86 -0.15 -5.58 -0.08
N HIS A 87 -0.92 -4.53 0.24
CA HIS A 87 -1.66 -3.76 -0.75
C HIS A 87 -0.72 -3.14 -1.79
N GLU A 88 0.36 -2.51 -1.37
CA GLU A 88 1.35 -1.91 -2.28
C GLU A 88 2.06 -2.97 -3.16
N VAL A 89 2.39 -4.13 -2.59
CA VAL A 89 2.90 -5.27 -3.37
C VAL A 89 1.86 -5.75 -4.39
N GLY A 90 0.57 -5.67 -4.06
CA GLY A 90 -0.54 -5.99 -4.96
C GLY A 90 -0.55 -5.17 -6.24
N HIS A 91 -0.16 -3.91 -6.16
CA HIS A 91 -0.01 -3.07 -7.36
C HIS A 91 1.08 -3.58 -8.32
N TYR A 92 2.09 -4.24 -7.80
CA TYR A 92 3.12 -4.89 -8.63
C TYR A 92 2.65 -6.25 -9.18
N VAL A 93 1.99 -7.05 -8.36
CA VAL A 93 1.69 -8.46 -8.71
C VAL A 93 0.40 -8.59 -9.51
N LEU A 94 -0.61 -7.79 -9.18
CA LEU A 94 -1.98 -7.95 -9.70
C LEU A 94 -2.43 -6.78 -10.59
N ALA A 95 -2.47 -5.57 -10.06
CA ALA A 95 -3.08 -4.44 -10.77
C ALA A 95 -2.49 -3.07 -10.36
N PRO A 96 -1.91 -2.32 -11.31
CA PRO A 96 -1.81 -2.60 -12.74
C PRO A 96 -0.64 -3.51 -13.15
N GLY A 97 0.29 -3.86 -12.26
CA GLY A 97 1.46 -4.70 -12.49
C GLY A 97 2.61 -4.00 -13.24
N ASP A 98 2.30 -3.21 -14.25
CA ASP A 98 3.28 -2.47 -15.04
C ASP A 98 2.71 -1.18 -15.65
N MET A 99 3.61 -0.32 -16.17
CA MET A 99 3.25 0.96 -16.76
C MET A 99 2.38 0.84 -18.02
N ALA A 100 2.56 -0.21 -18.82
CA ALA A 100 1.78 -0.40 -20.04
C ALA A 100 0.34 -0.79 -19.71
N THR A 101 0.15 -1.63 -18.71
CA THR A 101 -1.18 -1.99 -18.20
C THR A 101 -1.84 -0.80 -17.51
N ALA A 102 -1.10 -0.01 -16.73
CA ALA A 102 -1.60 1.22 -16.14
C ALA A 102 -2.12 2.18 -17.22
N ALA A 103 -1.35 2.41 -18.28
CA ALA A 103 -1.76 3.26 -19.39
C ALA A 103 -3.05 2.73 -20.08
N ARG A 104 -3.16 1.42 -20.29
CA ARG A 104 -4.37 0.80 -20.86
C ARG A 104 -5.60 0.98 -19.98
N ILE A 105 -5.46 0.84 -18.66
CA ILE A 105 -6.55 1.09 -17.70
C ILE A 105 -6.98 2.56 -17.80
N HIS A 106 -6.02 3.49 -17.74
CA HIS A 106 -6.31 4.92 -17.88
C HIS A 106 -7.05 5.26 -19.17
N MET A 107 -6.62 4.71 -20.30
CA MET A 107 -7.28 4.94 -21.58
C MET A 107 -8.73 4.42 -21.58
N ARG A 108 -8.99 3.25 -21.03
CA ARG A 108 -10.34 2.67 -20.91
C ARG A 108 -11.24 3.51 -20.00
N VAL A 109 -10.73 3.92 -18.83
CA VAL A 109 -11.46 4.79 -17.91
C VAL A 109 -11.76 6.13 -18.57
N ARG A 110 -10.80 6.73 -19.26
CA ARG A 110 -10.98 7.98 -20.00
C ARG A 110 -12.08 7.87 -21.07
N SER A 111 -12.10 6.75 -21.80
CA SER A 111 -13.13 6.51 -22.82
C SER A 111 -14.55 6.36 -22.21
N ALA A 112 -14.65 5.95 -20.96
CA ALA A 112 -15.91 5.81 -20.24
C ALA A 112 -16.34 7.11 -19.52
N LEU A 113 -15.40 7.94 -19.11
CA LEU A 113 -15.63 9.20 -18.41
C LEU A 113 -15.55 10.38 -19.39
N ILE A 114 -16.58 10.52 -20.21
CA ILE A 114 -16.67 11.64 -21.16
C ILE A 114 -16.72 12.95 -20.38
N ASP A 115 -15.87 13.92 -20.74
CA ASP A 115 -15.77 15.25 -20.13
C ASP A 115 -15.39 15.28 -18.63
N CYS A 116 -14.79 14.19 -18.10
CA CYS A 116 -14.34 14.07 -16.72
C CYS A 116 -12.86 13.68 -16.62
N ASP A 117 -12.01 14.23 -17.47
CA ASP A 117 -10.58 13.87 -17.58
C ASP A 117 -9.82 13.97 -16.25
N GLU A 118 -10.16 14.92 -15.39
CA GLU A 118 -9.55 15.10 -14.08
C GLU A 118 -9.81 13.94 -13.09
N GLN A 119 -10.87 13.16 -13.34
CA GLN A 119 -11.25 12.02 -12.48
C GLN A 119 -10.65 10.70 -12.95
N VAL A 120 -10.12 10.64 -14.15
CA VAL A 120 -9.60 9.39 -14.77
C VAL A 120 -8.55 8.71 -13.89
N GLY A 121 -7.58 9.47 -13.37
CA GLY A 121 -6.55 8.92 -12.51
C GLY A 121 -7.10 8.33 -11.21
N MET A 122 -8.02 9.03 -10.58
CA MET A 122 -8.68 8.56 -9.35
C MET A 122 -9.47 7.27 -9.58
N VAL A 123 -10.28 7.23 -10.64
CA VAL A 123 -11.11 6.06 -10.95
C VAL A 123 -10.25 4.86 -11.36
N ALA A 124 -9.19 5.09 -12.13
CA ALA A 124 -8.26 4.03 -12.51
C ALA A 124 -7.55 3.43 -11.28
N ASN A 125 -7.12 4.28 -10.33
CA ASN A 125 -6.52 3.82 -9.09
C ASN A 125 -7.52 3.06 -8.23
N LEU A 126 -8.72 3.61 -8.03
CA LEU A 126 -9.78 2.96 -7.26
C LEU A 126 -10.12 1.57 -7.81
N TRP A 127 -10.15 1.41 -9.13
CA TRP A 127 -10.36 0.11 -9.76
C TRP A 127 -9.27 -0.89 -9.38
N CYS A 128 -8.00 -0.49 -9.46
CA CYS A 128 -6.88 -1.35 -9.04
C CYS A 128 -6.96 -1.71 -7.56
N ASP A 129 -7.25 -0.72 -6.69
CA ASP A 129 -7.37 -0.91 -5.24
C ASP A 129 -8.47 -1.91 -4.89
N LEU A 130 -9.62 -1.85 -5.58
CA LEU A 130 -10.72 -2.78 -5.37
C LEU A 130 -10.32 -4.21 -5.74
N LEU A 131 -9.62 -4.40 -6.86
CA LEU A 131 -9.14 -5.73 -7.27
C LEU A 131 -8.13 -6.29 -6.26
N ILE A 132 -7.19 -5.46 -5.81
CA ILE A 132 -6.17 -5.85 -4.83
C ILE A 132 -6.83 -6.23 -3.50
N ASN A 133 -7.75 -5.41 -3.01
CA ASN A 133 -8.42 -5.65 -1.74
C ASN A 133 -9.32 -6.90 -1.78
N ASP A 134 -10.02 -7.13 -2.90
CA ASP A 134 -10.82 -8.35 -3.09
C ASP A 134 -9.94 -9.61 -3.04
N GLU A 135 -8.77 -9.57 -3.66
CA GLU A 135 -7.83 -10.70 -3.62
C GLU A 135 -7.22 -10.89 -2.23
N LEU A 136 -6.81 -9.81 -1.55
CA LEU A 136 -6.26 -9.88 -0.20
C LEU A 136 -7.26 -10.45 0.84
N GLN A 137 -8.56 -10.27 0.62
CA GLN A 137 -9.59 -10.85 1.49
C GLN A 137 -9.73 -12.37 1.32
N ARG A 138 -9.17 -12.95 0.27
CA ARG A 138 -9.21 -14.39 0.00
C ARG A 138 -8.03 -15.15 0.57
N HIS A 139 -7.00 -14.43 1.02
CA HIS A 139 -5.78 -14.97 1.63
C HIS A 139 -5.83 -14.86 3.15
#